data_0cc98902aada79a2a0ade64ef7732a3a
#
_entry.id   0cc98902aada79a2a0ade64ef7732a3a
#
_cell.length_a   1.000
_cell.length_b   1.000
_cell.length_c   1.000
_cell.angle_alpha   90.00
_cell.angle_beta   90.00
_cell.angle_gamma   90.00
#
_symmetry.space_group_name_H-M   'P 1'
#
loop_
_entity.id
_entity.type
_entity.pdbx_description
1 polymer ?
#
loop_
_entity_poly.entity_id
_entity_poly.type
_entity_poly.pdbx_seq_one_letter_code
_entity_poly.pdbx_strand_id
1 'polypeptide(L)'
;METSIKQTDKLKGSEFLLKESTEAQSFIPADFTEEHKMIKQTVDDFVEDRIRPNADRIDKQEEGLSAGLMEEIGELGILSAHMPEAYGGMHMDFISNSLIAEGMGSAGAFSVSYNAHTGIGMLPILYFGTEEQKQEYLPKLGTGELKAAYCLTEPSSGSDALAAKTRADLNDAGTHYILNGQKMWISNAGFADLFIVFAKIDGEKFTGFIVDRNTKGLTLGEEEDKLGIKGSSTRQVFFENAEIPVENVLGEIGKGHLIAFNVLNIGRYKLGASCLGGAKGLSTTSVQYANERHQFGKPISSFGAIKEKLAEQAVRIYALDSSVYRVAGLMDDHISDLSASGESYGEAKLKAAEEYALECSIIKILGSEVLDYVVDEAVQVHGGMGYSEEGVVARAYRDSRINRIFEGTNEINRLLMLNLLFKKAMKGQFDIATKAMAVQSELMQGSGADSFDDFKFKDERKSLAGFKKVFYMLMGYAGQLAMNKSIDLKESQEPMIRIADIIVDIFTAESILLRAEDKRSTSSDEQIMKSFFNDAAFRI
;
A
#
# COMPACT_ATOMS: atom_id res chain seq x y z
N MET A 1 8.11 8.45 -44.23
CA MET A 1 9.08 8.83 -43.19
C MET A 1 8.44 8.40 -41.88
N GLU A 2 8.77 7.20 -41.42
CA GLU A 2 8.38 6.70 -40.09
C GLU A 2 9.17 7.50 -39.05
N THR A 3 8.47 8.33 -38.30
CA THR A 3 9.00 8.98 -37.12
C THR A 3 9.26 7.89 -36.10
N SER A 4 10.52 7.54 -35.88
CA SER A 4 10.95 6.70 -34.77
C SER A 4 10.44 7.36 -33.49
N ILE A 5 9.47 6.74 -32.85
CA ILE A 5 9.09 7.04 -31.46
C ILE A 5 10.37 6.85 -30.66
N LYS A 6 10.95 7.93 -30.14
CA LYS A 6 12.02 7.87 -29.17
C LYS A 6 11.45 7.05 -28.00
N GLN A 7 12.03 5.88 -27.79
CA GLN A 7 11.79 5.06 -26.61
C GLN A 7 12.16 5.96 -25.41
N THR A 8 11.15 6.53 -24.75
CA THR A 8 11.38 7.32 -23.54
C THR A 8 11.94 6.36 -22.50
N ASP A 9 13.14 6.64 -22.00
CA ASP A 9 13.75 5.85 -20.92
C ASP A 9 12.77 5.77 -19.75
N LYS A 10 12.27 4.55 -19.47
CA LYS A 10 11.35 4.31 -18.37
C LYS A 10 12.05 4.60 -17.04
N LEU A 11 11.36 5.27 -16.12
CA LEU A 11 11.88 5.56 -14.79
C LEU A 11 11.95 4.28 -13.94
N LYS A 12 13.10 4.03 -13.35
CA LYS A 12 13.27 3.02 -12.31
C LYS A 12 12.91 3.57 -10.93
N GLY A 13 12.72 2.68 -9.99
CA GLY A 13 12.38 3.06 -8.61
C GLY A 13 13.38 4.07 -8.03
N SER A 14 12.85 5.10 -7.37
CA SER A 14 13.57 6.27 -6.82
C SER A 14 14.20 7.25 -7.83
N GLU A 15 14.22 6.95 -9.13
CA GLU A 15 14.83 7.85 -10.13
C GLU A 15 14.10 9.20 -10.28
N PHE A 16 12.83 9.28 -9.92
CA PHE A 16 12.10 10.55 -9.89
C PHE A 16 12.79 11.61 -9.02
N LEU A 17 13.58 11.19 -8.04
CA LEU A 17 14.38 12.10 -7.21
C LEU A 17 15.59 12.69 -7.96
N LEU A 18 16.13 12.01 -8.96
CA LEU A 18 17.37 12.39 -9.64
C LEU A 18 17.15 12.90 -11.08
N LYS A 19 16.06 12.46 -11.70
CA LYS A 19 15.71 12.77 -13.10
C LYS A 19 14.47 13.66 -13.15
N GLU A 20 14.29 14.32 -14.27
CA GLU A 20 13.01 14.93 -14.61
C GLU A 20 12.09 13.90 -15.23
N SER A 21 10.83 13.92 -14.82
CA SER A 21 9.79 13.08 -15.37
C SER A 21 8.97 13.84 -16.40
N THR A 22 8.46 13.13 -17.40
CA THR A 22 7.56 13.67 -18.43
C THR A 22 6.16 13.06 -18.28
N GLU A 23 5.14 13.71 -18.83
CA GLU A 23 3.77 13.22 -18.86
C GLU A 23 3.65 11.80 -19.43
N ALA A 24 4.43 11.50 -20.48
CA ALA A 24 4.46 10.18 -21.13
C ALA A 24 4.95 9.03 -20.20
N GLN A 25 5.51 9.35 -19.05
CA GLN A 25 6.00 8.38 -18.05
C GLN A 25 5.04 8.25 -16.85
N SER A 26 3.85 8.83 -16.94
CA SER A 26 2.86 8.81 -15.86
C SER A 26 1.53 8.29 -16.37
N PHE A 27 1.12 7.12 -15.88
CA PHE A 27 -0.25 6.64 -16.07
C PHE A 27 -1.20 7.45 -15.19
N ILE A 28 -2.32 7.91 -15.73
CA ILE A 28 -3.32 8.71 -15.03
C ILE A 28 -4.72 8.10 -15.21
N PRO A 29 -5.71 8.43 -14.37
CA PRO A 29 -7.06 7.89 -14.49
C PRO A 29 -7.74 8.13 -15.84
N ALA A 30 -7.33 9.15 -16.60
CA ALA A 30 -7.82 9.38 -17.96
C ALA A 30 -7.35 8.32 -18.98
N ASP A 31 -6.38 7.47 -18.62
CA ASP A 31 -5.86 6.38 -19.43
C ASP A 31 -6.60 5.05 -19.22
N PHE A 32 -7.56 4.99 -18.29
CA PHE A 32 -8.32 3.78 -18.04
C PHE A 32 -9.05 3.32 -19.31
N THR A 33 -8.83 2.06 -19.65
CA THR A 33 -9.54 1.37 -20.72
C THR A 33 -10.98 1.09 -20.32
N GLU A 34 -11.82 0.67 -21.27
CA GLU A 34 -13.18 0.22 -20.97
C GLU A 34 -13.18 -1.02 -20.06
N GLU A 35 -12.18 -1.92 -20.21
CA GLU A 35 -12.01 -3.08 -19.35
C GLU A 35 -11.70 -2.65 -17.90
N HIS A 36 -10.78 -1.70 -17.69
CA HIS A 36 -10.51 -1.11 -16.38
C HIS A 36 -11.78 -0.55 -15.72
N LYS A 37 -12.61 0.16 -16.48
CA LYS A 37 -13.88 0.73 -15.99
C LYS A 37 -14.88 -0.35 -15.63
N MET A 38 -14.97 -1.42 -16.42
CA MET A 38 -15.87 -2.56 -16.14
C MET A 38 -15.45 -3.30 -14.87
N ILE A 39 -14.15 -3.54 -14.67
CA ILE A 39 -13.60 -4.16 -13.45
C ILE A 39 -13.96 -3.30 -12.23
N LYS A 40 -13.70 -1.99 -12.31
CA LYS A 40 -14.03 -1.05 -11.24
C LYS A 40 -15.53 -1.09 -10.92
N GLN A 41 -16.39 -1.06 -11.94
CA GLN A 41 -17.83 -1.10 -11.76
C GLN A 41 -18.28 -2.41 -11.09
N THR A 42 -17.73 -3.55 -11.50
CA THR A 42 -18.07 -4.86 -10.88
C THR A 42 -17.78 -4.87 -9.38
N VAL A 43 -16.64 -4.30 -8.98
CA VAL A 43 -16.27 -4.22 -7.56
C VAL A 43 -17.15 -3.22 -6.81
N ASP A 44 -17.43 -2.08 -7.40
CA ASP A 44 -18.30 -1.06 -6.80
C ASP A 44 -19.72 -1.61 -6.59
N ASP A 45 -20.28 -2.29 -7.59
CA ASP A 45 -21.59 -2.93 -7.50
C ASP A 45 -21.63 -4.00 -6.39
N PHE A 46 -20.58 -4.83 -6.30
CA PHE A 46 -20.49 -5.80 -5.21
C PHE A 46 -20.47 -5.13 -3.82
N VAL A 47 -19.71 -4.06 -3.67
CA VAL A 47 -19.65 -3.31 -2.40
C VAL A 47 -21.00 -2.68 -2.06
N GLU A 48 -21.68 -2.06 -3.04
CA GLU A 48 -22.98 -1.42 -2.84
C GLU A 48 -24.09 -2.44 -2.54
N ASP A 49 -24.14 -3.56 -3.28
CA ASP A 49 -25.24 -4.50 -3.20
C ASP A 49 -25.05 -5.56 -2.12
N ARG A 50 -23.79 -5.94 -1.81
CA ARG A 50 -23.52 -7.06 -0.90
C ARG A 50 -22.88 -6.63 0.43
N ILE A 51 -21.96 -5.64 0.42
CA ILE A 51 -21.24 -5.25 1.63
C ILE A 51 -21.98 -4.18 2.40
N ARG A 52 -22.35 -3.09 1.76
CA ARG A 52 -23.00 -1.94 2.44
C ARG A 52 -24.28 -2.30 3.19
N PRO A 53 -25.22 -3.07 2.63
CA PRO A 53 -26.43 -3.48 3.36
C PRO A 53 -26.15 -4.41 4.55
N ASN A 54 -25.02 -5.09 4.55
CA ASN A 54 -24.61 -6.03 5.59
C ASN A 54 -23.58 -5.44 6.57
N ALA A 55 -23.23 -4.16 6.46
CA ALA A 55 -22.14 -3.56 7.22
C ALA A 55 -22.26 -3.74 8.75
N ASP A 56 -23.47 -3.60 9.31
CA ASP A 56 -23.71 -3.79 10.75
C ASP A 56 -23.63 -5.26 11.16
N ARG A 57 -24.03 -6.19 10.30
CA ARG A 57 -23.93 -7.63 10.53
C ARG A 57 -22.45 -8.09 10.44
N ILE A 58 -21.72 -7.54 9.48
CA ILE A 58 -20.26 -7.75 9.37
C ILE A 58 -19.57 -7.25 10.63
N ASP A 59 -19.87 -6.02 11.09
CA ASP A 59 -19.25 -5.44 12.29
C ASP A 59 -19.54 -6.25 13.56
N LYS A 60 -20.68 -6.92 13.62
CA LYS A 60 -21.06 -7.86 14.69
C LYS A 60 -20.47 -9.26 14.51
N GLN A 61 -19.70 -9.46 13.46
CA GLN A 61 -19.09 -10.76 13.10
C GLN A 61 -20.12 -11.88 13.04
N GLU A 62 -21.25 -11.64 12.34
CA GLU A 62 -22.28 -12.67 12.15
C GLU A 62 -21.64 -13.92 11.52
N GLU A 63 -21.88 -15.07 12.15
CA GLU A 63 -21.25 -16.33 11.79
C GLU A 63 -21.48 -16.69 10.32
N GLY A 64 -20.39 -17.04 9.61
CA GLY A 64 -20.42 -17.43 8.21
C GLY A 64 -20.56 -16.27 7.21
N LEU A 65 -20.98 -15.07 7.62
CA LEU A 65 -21.27 -13.98 6.70
C LEU A 65 -20.04 -13.52 5.91
N SER A 66 -18.94 -13.21 6.59
CA SER A 66 -17.71 -12.76 5.92
C SER A 66 -17.10 -13.86 5.05
N ALA A 67 -17.16 -15.12 5.50
CA ALA A 67 -16.68 -16.26 4.71
C ALA A 67 -17.53 -16.47 3.43
N GLY A 68 -18.88 -16.36 3.54
CA GLY A 68 -19.76 -16.44 2.38
C GLY A 68 -19.58 -15.30 1.38
N LEU A 69 -19.37 -14.07 1.87
CA LEU A 69 -19.05 -12.91 1.01
C LEU A 69 -17.70 -13.09 0.29
N MET A 70 -16.73 -13.79 0.90
CA MET A 70 -15.47 -14.16 0.22
C MET A 70 -15.72 -15.17 -0.92
N GLU A 71 -16.63 -16.12 -0.74
CA GLU A 71 -17.02 -17.06 -1.80
C GLU A 71 -17.75 -16.34 -2.95
N GLU A 72 -18.72 -15.46 -2.62
CA GLU A 72 -19.44 -14.68 -3.63
C GLU A 72 -18.50 -13.82 -4.50
N ILE A 73 -17.52 -13.13 -3.90
CA ILE A 73 -16.56 -12.33 -4.67
C ILE A 73 -15.55 -13.23 -5.42
N GLY A 74 -15.31 -14.45 -4.94
CA GLY A 74 -14.55 -15.50 -5.63
C GLY A 74 -15.24 -15.95 -6.91
N GLU A 75 -16.58 -16.13 -6.89
CA GLU A 75 -17.38 -16.46 -8.08
C GLU A 75 -17.29 -15.37 -9.17
N LEU A 76 -17.07 -14.11 -8.79
CA LEU A 76 -16.81 -13.01 -9.72
C LEU A 76 -15.37 -13.00 -10.26
N GLY A 77 -14.49 -13.90 -9.81
CA GLY A 77 -13.09 -13.97 -10.20
C GLY A 77 -12.19 -12.92 -9.53
N ILE A 78 -12.72 -12.07 -8.66
CA ILE A 78 -11.98 -10.95 -8.07
C ILE A 78 -10.91 -11.43 -7.06
N LEU A 79 -11.11 -12.57 -6.37
CA LEU A 79 -10.07 -13.14 -5.51
C LEU A 79 -8.86 -13.62 -6.32
N SER A 80 -9.09 -14.11 -7.54
CA SER A 80 -8.06 -14.66 -8.42
C SER A 80 -7.51 -13.67 -9.46
N ALA A 81 -7.91 -12.39 -9.39
CA ALA A 81 -7.59 -11.37 -10.40
C ALA A 81 -6.09 -11.29 -10.73
N HIS A 82 -5.22 -11.42 -9.73
CA HIS A 82 -3.76 -11.31 -9.88
C HIS A 82 -3.05 -12.65 -10.14
N MET A 83 -3.79 -13.77 -10.16
CA MET A 83 -3.21 -15.10 -10.38
C MET A 83 -3.08 -15.42 -11.88
N PRO A 84 -2.04 -16.19 -12.27
CA PRO A 84 -1.94 -16.74 -13.61
C PRO A 84 -3.11 -17.68 -13.95
N GLU A 85 -3.45 -17.77 -15.24
CA GLU A 85 -4.48 -18.68 -15.77
C GLU A 85 -4.17 -20.16 -15.45
N ALA A 86 -2.90 -20.53 -15.38
CA ALA A 86 -2.45 -21.89 -15.03
C ALA A 86 -2.98 -22.38 -13.66
N TYR A 87 -3.37 -21.46 -12.78
CA TYR A 87 -3.95 -21.75 -11.46
C TYR A 87 -5.41 -21.28 -11.36
N GLY A 88 -6.08 -21.08 -12.49
CA GLY A 88 -7.48 -20.61 -12.53
C GLY A 88 -7.65 -19.12 -12.30
N GLY A 89 -6.60 -18.32 -12.44
CA GLY A 89 -6.64 -16.87 -12.28
C GLY A 89 -7.04 -16.12 -13.54
N MET A 90 -7.29 -14.82 -13.40
CA MET A 90 -7.66 -13.93 -14.50
C MET A 90 -6.45 -13.21 -15.12
N HIS A 91 -5.28 -13.32 -14.53
CA HIS A 91 -4.01 -12.73 -15.01
C HIS A 91 -4.13 -11.22 -15.30
N MET A 92 -4.89 -10.50 -14.48
CA MET A 92 -5.07 -9.06 -14.67
C MET A 92 -3.79 -8.27 -14.39
N ASP A 93 -3.64 -7.15 -15.09
CA ASP A 93 -2.53 -6.21 -14.91
C ASP A 93 -2.53 -5.56 -13.51
N PHE A 94 -1.49 -4.80 -13.22
CA PHE A 94 -1.35 -4.17 -11.90
C PHE A 94 -2.32 -3.00 -11.73
N ILE A 95 -2.69 -2.31 -12.81
CA ILE A 95 -3.69 -1.22 -12.81
C ILE A 95 -5.06 -1.78 -12.45
N SER A 96 -5.50 -2.87 -13.07
CA SER A 96 -6.75 -3.57 -12.72
C SER A 96 -6.80 -4.00 -11.26
N ASN A 97 -5.70 -4.58 -10.76
CA ASN A 97 -5.58 -4.95 -9.35
C ASN A 97 -5.63 -3.72 -8.41
N SER A 98 -5.13 -2.57 -8.87
CA SER A 98 -5.20 -1.31 -8.12
C SER A 98 -6.63 -0.77 -8.05
N LEU A 99 -7.38 -0.86 -9.16
CA LEU A 99 -8.80 -0.51 -9.21
C LEU A 99 -9.66 -1.39 -8.30
N ILE A 100 -9.37 -2.69 -8.26
CA ILE A 100 -10.02 -3.62 -7.32
C ILE A 100 -9.72 -3.21 -5.87
N ALA A 101 -8.45 -2.92 -5.55
CA ALA A 101 -8.07 -2.48 -4.20
C ALA A 101 -8.73 -1.15 -3.82
N GLU A 102 -8.83 -0.20 -4.76
CA GLU A 102 -9.57 1.06 -4.56
C GLU A 102 -11.06 0.80 -4.29
N GLY A 103 -11.75 0.01 -5.13
CA GLY A 103 -13.17 -0.30 -4.94
C GLY A 103 -13.43 -0.95 -3.59
N MET A 104 -12.62 -1.96 -3.24
CA MET A 104 -12.69 -2.64 -1.94
C MET A 104 -12.38 -1.72 -0.76
N GLY A 105 -11.72 -0.58 -0.96
CA GLY A 105 -11.47 0.42 0.08
C GLY A 105 -12.74 0.99 0.72
N SER A 106 -13.87 0.95 0.01
CA SER A 106 -15.19 1.36 0.51
C SER A 106 -15.94 0.26 1.27
N ALA A 107 -15.39 -0.96 1.34
CA ALA A 107 -16.02 -2.13 1.98
C ALA A 107 -15.84 -2.18 3.51
N GLY A 108 -15.32 -1.13 4.16
CA GLY A 108 -15.14 -1.07 5.61
C GLY A 108 -14.27 -2.22 6.13
N ALA A 109 -14.70 -2.88 7.22
CA ALA A 109 -13.95 -3.97 7.84
C ALA A 109 -13.74 -5.18 6.90
N PHE A 110 -14.65 -5.44 5.94
CA PHE A 110 -14.50 -6.50 4.96
C PHE A 110 -13.30 -6.29 4.03
N SER A 111 -12.93 -5.04 3.75
CA SER A 111 -11.70 -4.71 2.98
C SER A 111 -10.45 -5.33 3.59
N VAL A 112 -10.36 -5.38 4.92
CA VAL A 112 -9.23 -5.99 5.63
C VAL A 112 -9.21 -7.50 5.40
N SER A 113 -10.37 -8.16 5.52
CA SER A 113 -10.49 -9.61 5.28
C SER A 113 -10.10 -9.98 3.85
N TYR A 114 -10.61 -9.23 2.86
CA TYR A 114 -10.26 -9.38 1.45
C TYR A 114 -8.75 -9.19 1.21
N ASN A 115 -8.17 -8.09 1.70
CA ASN A 115 -6.76 -7.79 1.48
C ASN A 115 -5.82 -8.77 2.21
N ALA A 116 -6.19 -9.24 3.40
CA ALA A 116 -5.43 -10.26 4.12
C ALA A 116 -5.39 -11.58 3.33
N HIS A 117 -6.52 -11.98 2.75
CA HIS A 117 -6.62 -13.19 1.94
C HIS A 117 -5.84 -13.06 0.62
N THR A 118 -6.20 -12.08 -0.24
CA THR A 118 -5.65 -11.93 -1.59
C THR A 118 -4.23 -11.36 -1.62
N GLY A 119 -3.79 -10.71 -0.55
CA GLY A 119 -2.44 -10.15 -0.40
C GLY A 119 -1.55 -11.09 0.37
N ILE A 120 -1.45 -10.85 1.67
CA ILE A 120 -0.45 -11.53 2.52
C ILE A 120 -0.74 -13.03 2.73
N GLY A 121 -1.97 -13.50 2.52
CA GLY A 121 -2.32 -14.94 2.62
C GLY A 121 -1.97 -15.73 1.35
N MET A 122 -2.33 -15.22 0.18
CA MET A 122 -2.21 -15.92 -1.10
C MET A 122 -0.86 -15.69 -1.81
N LEU A 123 -0.34 -14.46 -1.81
CA LEU A 123 0.88 -14.10 -2.54
C LEU A 123 2.13 -14.90 -2.08
N PRO A 124 2.31 -15.26 -0.80
CA PRO A 124 3.41 -16.11 -0.40
C PRO A 124 3.45 -17.45 -1.16
N ILE A 125 2.31 -18.10 -1.34
CA ILE A 125 2.22 -19.37 -2.10
C ILE A 125 2.46 -19.10 -3.58
N LEU A 126 1.84 -18.06 -4.14
CA LEU A 126 1.97 -17.71 -5.56
C LEU A 126 3.42 -17.46 -5.96
N TYR A 127 4.19 -16.77 -5.13
CA TYR A 127 5.54 -16.36 -5.49
C TYR A 127 6.65 -17.30 -5.01
N PHE A 128 6.43 -18.02 -3.92
CA PHE A 128 7.48 -18.80 -3.27
C PHE A 128 7.13 -20.28 -3.09
N GLY A 129 5.88 -20.67 -3.36
CA GLY A 129 5.45 -22.08 -3.31
C GLY A 129 6.09 -22.94 -4.39
N THR A 130 6.23 -24.25 -4.11
CA THR A 130 6.56 -25.24 -5.14
C THR A 130 5.39 -25.34 -6.13
N GLU A 131 5.62 -25.97 -7.28
CA GLU A 131 4.55 -26.13 -8.27
C GLU A 131 3.38 -26.97 -7.70
N GLU A 132 3.71 -28.00 -6.90
CA GLU A 132 2.72 -28.83 -6.21
C GLU A 132 1.88 -27.99 -5.23
N GLN A 133 2.52 -27.15 -4.41
CA GLN A 133 1.83 -26.25 -3.48
C GLN A 133 0.93 -25.26 -4.23
N LYS A 134 1.40 -24.69 -5.33
CA LYS A 134 0.59 -23.76 -6.15
C LYS A 134 -0.63 -24.45 -6.74
N GLN A 135 -0.47 -25.63 -7.32
CA GLN A 135 -1.58 -26.41 -7.91
C GLN A 135 -2.59 -26.87 -6.85
N GLU A 136 -2.15 -27.18 -5.65
CA GLU A 136 -3.01 -27.61 -4.55
C GLU A 136 -3.85 -26.48 -3.97
N TYR A 137 -3.23 -25.32 -3.70
CA TYR A 137 -3.85 -24.27 -2.90
C TYR A 137 -4.43 -23.12 -3.71
N LEU A 138 -3.75 -22.64 -4.78
CA LEU A 138 -4.15 -21.42 -5.47
C LEU A 138 -5.54 -21.48 -6.10
N PRO A 139 -5.95 -22.58 -6.79
CA PRO A 139 -7.31 -22.65 -7.35
C PRO A 139 -8.40 -22.49 -6.29
N LYS A 140 -8.23 -23.16 -5.14
CA LYS A 140 -9.19 -23.10 -4.03
C LYS A 140 -9.20 -21.76 -3.30
N LEU A 141 -8.04 -21.10 -3.18
CA LEU A 141 -7.93 -19.76 -2.64
C LEU A 141 -8.56 -18.73 -3.61
N GLY A 142 -8.38 -18.91 -4.92
CA GLY A 142 -8.93 -18.04 -5.95
C GLY A 142 -10.44 -18.08 -6.06
N THR A 143 -11.08 -19.21 -5.72
CA THR A 143 -12.55 -19.35 -5.65
C THR A 143 -13.13 -18.98 -4.29
N GLY A 144 -12.30 -18.84 -3.27
CA GLY A 144 -12.75 -18.65 -1.89
C GLY A 144 -13.18 -19.96 -1.21
N GLU A 145 -13.02 -21.12 -1.82
CA GLU A 145 -13.20 -22.42 -1.15
C GLU A 145 -12.31 -22.54 0.07
N LEU A 146 -11.03 -22.16 -0.05
CA LEU A 146 -10.14 -21.96 1.08
C LEU A 146 -9.91 -20.47 1.33
N LYS A 147 -9.84 -20.09 2.61
CA LYS A 147 -9.51 -18.74 3.06
C LYS A 147 -8.17 -18.77 3.79
N ALA A 148 -7.33 -17.78 3.51
CA ALA A 148 -5.99 -17.71 4.07
C ALA A 148 -5.82 -16.60 5.12
N ALA A 149 -4.94 -16.87 6.08
CA ALA A 149 -4.45 -15.92 7.07
C ALA A 149 -2.91 -15.89 7.11
N TYR A 150 -2.35 -14.81 7.66
CA TYR A 150 -0.90 -14.57 7.67
C TYR A 150 -0.41 -14.36 9.10
N CYS A 151 0.47 -15.24 9.56
CA CYS A 151 0.92 -15.35 10.93
C CYS A 151 2.38 -14.91 11.09
N LEU A 152 2.62 -13.60 11.09
CA LEU A 152 3.95 -13.00 11.29
C LEU A 152 4.13 -12.48 12.72
N THR A 153 3.23 -11.61 13.16
CA THR A 153 3.33 -10.87 14.43
C THR A 153 3.21 -11.77 15.65
N GLU A 154 4.03 -11.50 16.66
CA GLU A 154 4.01 -12.15 17.97
C GLU A 154 3.88 -11.11 19.09
N PRO A 155 3.53 -11.50 20.33
CA PRO A 155 3.41 -10.55 21.45
C PRO A 155 4.66 -9.72 21.72
N SER A 156 5.85 -10.23 21.37
CA SER A 156 7.14 -9.53 21.54
C SER A 156 7.78 -9.07 20.23
N SER A 157 7.12 -9.23 19.07
CA SER A 157 7.70 -9.01 17.76
C SER A 157 6.65 -8.45 16.80
N GLY A 158 6.61 -7.11 16.67
CA GLY A 158 5.79 -6.39 15.71
C GLY A 158 6.66 -5.77 14.61
N SER A 159 7.13 -4.53 14.80
CA SER A 159 8.00 -3.84 13.83
C SER A 159 9.33 -4.57 13.61
N ASP A 160 9.89 -5.18 14.66
CA ASP A 160 11.05 -6.08 14.56
C ASP A 160 10.58 -7.51 14.30
N ALA A 161 10.10 -7.77 13.08
CA ALA A 161 9.51 -9.05 12.69
C ALA A 161 10.49 -10.24 12.81
N LEU A 162 11.79 -9.99 12.63
CA LEU A 162 12.82 -11.03 12.73
C LEU A 162 13.16 -11.43 14.16
N ALA A 163 12.72 -10.66 15.16
CA ALA A 163 12.83 -11.01 16.58
C ALA A 163 11.78 -12.04 17.04
N ALA A 164 10.98 -12.59 16.11
CA ALA A 164 10.00 -13.63 16.37
C ALA A 164 10.62 -14.83 17.11
N LYS A 165 9.84 -15.44 18.02
CA LYS A 165 10.28 -16.53 18.92
C LYS A 165 9.63 -17.88 18.60
N THR A 166 8.57 -17.91 17.79
CA THR A 166 7.95 -19.18 17.37
C THR A 166 9.00 -20.05 16.73
N ARG A 167 9.10 -21.29 17.22
CA ARG A 167 10.14 -22.25 16.89
C ARG A 167 9.55 -23.45 16.13
N ALA A 168 10.35 -24.01 15.23
CA ALA A 168 10.06 -25.23 14.48
C ALA A 168 11.25 -26.16 14.58
N ASP A 169 11.08 -27.33 15.16
CA ASP A 169 12.13 -28.35 15.30
C ASP A 169 11.77 -29.59 14.50
N LEU A 170 12.71 -30.12 13.73
CA LEU A 170 12.49 -31.34 12.95
C LEU A 170 12.33 -32.54 13.89
N ASN A 171 11.31 -33.37 13.68
CA ASN A 171 11.14 -34.59 14.46
C ASN A 171 12.22 -35.64 14.14
N ASP A 172 12.39 -36.65 15.01
CA ASP A 172 13.42 -37.69 14.86
C ASP A 172 13.29 -38.51 13.56
N ALA A 173 12.08 -38.61 13.03
CA ALA A 173 11.82 -39.32 11.76
C ALA A 173 12.15 -38.47 10.52
N GLY A 174 12.41 -37.19 10.67
CA GLY A 174 12.69 -36.26 9.56
C GLY A 174 11.48 -35.98 8.66
N THR A 175 10.26 -36.23 9.13
CA THR A 175 9.04 -36.12 8.33
C THR A 175 8.17 -34.90 8.67
N HIS A 176 8.32 -34.33 9.86
CA HIS A 176 7.51 -33.19 10.32
C HIS A 176 8.35 -32.20 11.10
N TYR A 177 8.01 -30.92 10.96
CA TYR A 177 8.43 -29.86 11.88
C TYR A 177 7.43 -29.73 13.03
N ILE A 178 7.92 -29.67 14.25
CA ILE A 178 7.12 -29.49 15.47
C ILE A 178 7.14 -28.00 15.81
N LEU A 179 6.02 -27.32 15.59
CA LEU A 179 5.88 -25.91 15.87
C LEU A 179 5.43 -25.66 17.30
N ASN A 180 6.13 -24.73 17.96
CA ASN A 180 5.77 -24.23 19.30
C ASN A 180 5.89 -22.70 19.32
N GLY A 181 4.83 -22.00 19.77
CA GLY A 181 4.79 -20.56 19.85
C GLY A 181 3.41 -19.96 19.78
N GLN A 182 3.37 -18.64 19.59
CA GLN A 182 2.13 -17.87 19.58
C GLN A 182 2.22 -16.76 18.53
N LYS A 183 1.14 -16.57 17.79
CA LYS A 183 0.95 -15.44 16.88
C LYS A 183 -0.19 -14.57 17.38
N MET A 184 -0.13 -13.26 17.07
CA MET A 184 -1.03 -12.25 17.62
C MET A 184 -1.59 -11.37 16.50
N TRP A 185 -2.84 -10.95 16.69
CA TRP A 185 -3.58 -10.08 15.76
C TRP A 185 -3.69 -10.62 14.34
N ILE A 186 -4.04 -11.90 14.24
CA ILE A 186 -4.11 -12.59 12.94
C ILE A 186 -5.48 -12.36 12.32
N SER A 187 -5.51 -11.54 11.26
CA SER A 187 -6.70 -11.30 10.45
C SER A 187 -7.17 -12.58 9.78
N ASN A 188 -8.49 -12.74 9.65
CA ASN A 188 -9.17 -13.93 9.11
C ASN A 188 -9.07 -15.19 9.96
N ALA A 189 -8.32 -15.21 11.08
CA ALA A 189 -8.07 -16.43 11.84
C ALA A 189 -9.37 -17.14 12.29
N GLY A 190 -10.48 -16.41 12.50
CA GLY A 190 -11.75 -17.01 12.89
C GLY A 190 -12.36 -17.91 11.84
N PHE A 191 -12.12 -17.67 10.56
CA PHE A 191 -12.69 -18.44 9.44
C PHE A 191 -11.66 -18.94 8.40
N ALA A 192 -10.36 -18.60 8.57
CA ALA A 192 -9.31 -19.09 7.67
C ALA A 192 -9.15 -20.61 7.76
N ASP A 193 -8.94 -21.24 6.62
CA ASP A 193 -8.66 -22.68 6.50
C ASP A 193 -7.16 -22.94 6.45
N LEU A 194 -6.38 -21.92 6.03
CA LEU A 194 -4.95 -22.00 5.80
C LEU A 194 -4.23 -20.83 6.47
N PHE A 195 -3.10 -21.13 7.10
CA PHE A 195 -2.25 -20.13 7.76
C PHE A 195 -0.85 -20.13 7.15
N ILE A 196 -0.37 -18.97 6.71
CA ILE A 196 1.03 -18.76 6.35
C ILE A 196 1.77 -18.36 7.63
N VAL A 197 2.57 -19.28 8.17
CA VAL A 197 3.20 -19.13 9.49
C VAL A 197 4.70 -18.96 9.34
N PHE A 198 5.27 -17.97 10.04
CA PHE A 198 6.72 -17.80 10.12
C PHE A 198 7.23 -18.30 11.47
N ALA A 199 8.23 -19.18 11.42
CA ALA A 199 8.90 -19.74 12.60
C ALA A 199 10.40 -19.89 12.37
N LYS A 200 11.16 -20.05 13.44
CA LYS A 200 12.60 -20.26 13.39
C LYS A 200 12.94 -21.75 13.53
N ILE A 201 13.44 -22.36 12.44
CA ILE A 201 14.01 -23.68 12.50
C ILE A 201 15.31 -23.61 13.32
N ASP A 202 15.48 -24.54 14.25
CA ASP A 202 16.60 -24.60 15.19
C ASP A 202 16.77 -23.30 16.03
N GLY A 203 15.71 -22.48 16.14
CA GLY A 203 15.73 -21.20 16.83
C GLY A 203 16.40 -20.05 16.07
N GLU A 204 16.92 -20.25 14.86
CA GLU A 204 17.71 -19.27 14.10
C GLU A 204 17.17 -19.01 12.69
N LYS A 205 16.86 -20.07 11.94
CA LYS A 205 16.54 -20.00 10.50
C LYS A 205 15.09 -19.58 10.28
N PHE A 206 14.84 -18.30 10.15
CA PHE A 206 13.50 -17.76 9.91
C PHE A 206 12.91 -18.28 8.61
N THR A 207 11.82 -19.06 8.69
CA THR A 207 11.26 -19.88 7.60
C THR A 207 9.75 -19.74 7.55
N GLY A 208 9.16 -19.78 6.35
CA GLY A 208 7.71 -19.81 6.13
C GLY A 208 7.17 -21.24 6.08
N PHE A 209 5.93 -21.42 6.54
CA PHE A 209 5.21 -22.69 6.53
C PHE A 209 3.77 -22.49 6.09
N ILE A 210 3.22 -23.45 5.36
CA ILE A 210 1.79 -23.57 5.06
C ILE A 210 1.19 -24.50 6.12
N VAL A 211 0.23 -24.01 6.90
CA VAL A 211 -0.36 -24.74 8.03
C VAL A 211 -1.86 -24.82 7.85
N ASP A 212 -2.41 -26.04 7.81
CA ASP A 212 -3.85 -26.30 7.77
C ASP A 212 -4.50 -25.97 9.13
N ARG A 213 -5.72 -25.45 9.11
CA ARG A 213 -6.51 -25.13 10.31
C ARG A 213 -6.69 -26.33 11.25
N ASN A 214 -6.82 -27.52 10.68
CA ASN A 214 -7.07 -28.76 11.42
C ASN A 214 -5.80 -29.41 11.97
N THR A 215 -4.64 -28.77 11.80
CA THR A 215 -3.37 -29.26 12.33
C THR A 215 -3.48 -29.48 13.83
N LYS A 216 -3.21 -30.70 14.29
CA LYS A 216 -3.19 -31.03 15.71
C LYS A 216 -2.17 -30.16 16.45
N GLY A 217 -2.58 -29.54 17.53
CA GLY A 217 -1.75 -28.60 18.31
C GLY A 217 -1.89 -27.15 17.88
N LEU A 218 -2.67 -26.83 16.84
CA LEU A 218 -3.10 -25.48 16.53
C LEU A 218 -4.39 -25.18 17.27
N THR A 219 -4.43 -24.06 18.00
CA THR A 219 -5.64 -23.53 18.66
C THR A 219 -5.75 -22.03 18.45
N LEU A 220 -6.98 -21.52 18.52
CA LEU A 220 -7.27 -20.09 18.31
C LEU A 220 -7.77 -19.48 19.64
N GLY A 221 -7.37 -18.23 19.87
CA GLY A 221 -7.94 -17.40 20.93
C GLY A 221 -9.32 -16.86 20.54
N GLU A 222 -9.89 -16.09 21.46
CA GLU A 222 -11.11 -15.34 21.22
C GLU A 222 -10.87 -14.18 20.23
N GLU A 223 -11.96 -13.58 19.71
CA GLU A 223 -11.88 -12.38 18.90
C GLU A 223 -11.32 -11.20 19.70
N GLU A 224 -10.39 -10.47 19.12
CA GLU A 224 -9.81 -9.28 19.75
C GLU A 224 -10.83 -8.12 19.78
N ASP A 225 -10.98 -7.46 20.92
CA ASP A 225 -11.78 -6.24 21.04
C ASP A 225 -10.96 -5.04 20.54
N LYS A 226 -11.25 -4.58 19.34
CA LYS A 226 -10.49 -3.55 18.62
C LYS A 226 -11.20 -2.21 18.66
N LEU A 227 -10.43 -1.11 18.50
CA LEU A 227 -10.95 0.25 18.34
C LEU A 227 -11.88 0.35 17.10
N GLY A 228 -11.44 -0.19 15.96
CA GLY A 228 -12.16 -0.21 14.68
C GLY A 228 -11.92 -1.54 13.96
N ILE A 229 -12.36 -1.61 12.70
CA ILE A 229 -12.35 -2.84 11.89
C ILE A 229 -12.93 -4.05 12.67
N LYS A 230 -13.96 -3.79 13.44
CA LYS A 230 -14.54 -4.81 14.35
C LYS A 230 -15.05 -6.03 13.58
N GLY A 231 -15.57 -5.82 12.38
CA GLY A 231 -16.05 -6.88 11.49
C GLY A 231 -14.98 -7.75 10.85
N SER A 232 -13.71 -7.36 10.91
CA SER A 232 -12.59 -8.22 10.48
C SER A 232 -12.21 -9.15 11.62
N SER A 233 -12.46 -10.46 11.46
CA SER A 233 -12.02 -11.45 12.45
C SER A 233 -10.52 -11.31 12.71
N THR A 234 -10.14 -11.23 13.97
CA THR A 234 -8.76 -11.05 14.39
C THR A 234 -8.52 -11.81 15.68
N ARG A 235 -7.69 -12.86 15.65
CA ARG A 235 -7.45 -13.73 16.81
C ARG A 235 -5.97 -13.97 17.05
N GLN A 236 -5.65 -14.48 18.21
CA GLN A 236 -4.36 -15.11 18.51
C GLN A 236 -4.37 -16.54 17.97
N VAL A 237 -3.20 -17.03 17.55
CA VAL A 237 -3.00 -18.40 17.07
C VAL A 237 -1.89 -19.03 17.92
N PHE A 238 -2.19 -20.16 18.52
CA PHE A 238 -1.27 -20.89 19.39
C PHE A 238 -0.84 -22.20 18.72
N PHE A 239 0.42 -22.55 18.89
CA PHE A 239 1.02 -23.80 18.45
C PHE A 239 1.61 -24.52 19.66
N GLU A 240 1.08 -25.70 20.00
CA GLU A 240 1.57 -26.59 21.04
C GLU A 240 1.89 -27.94 20.42
N ASN A 241 3.18 -28.17 20.13
CA ASN A 241 3.66 -29.36 19.43
C ASN A 241 2.88 -29.62 18.12
N ALA A 242 2.61 -28.56 17.37
CA ALA A 242 1.88 -28.69 16.11
C ALA A 242 2.77 -29.35 15.05
N GLU A 243 2.28 -30.45 14.49
CA GLU A 243 3.03 -31.28 13.53
C GLU A 243 2.77 -30.80 12.11
N ILE A 244 3.79 -30.22 11.46
CA ILE A 244 3.71 -29.68 10.10
C ILE A 244 4.57 -30.56 9.18
N PRO A 245 4.01 -31.17 8.13
CA PRO A 245 4.77 -31.95 7.17
C PRO A 245 5.94 -31.17 6.57
N VAL A 246 7.06 -31.82 6.30
CA VAL A 246 8.26 -31.14 5.73
C VAL A 246 7.98 -30.54 4.34
N GLU A 247 7.07 -31.12 3.57
CA GLU A 247 6.60 -30.62 2.28
C GLU A 247 5.82 -29.30 2.37
N ASN A 248 5.37 -28.93 3.57
CA ASN A 248 4.67 -27.65 3.82
C ASN A 248 5.62 -26.49 4.16
N VAL A 249 6.93 -26.70 4.08
CA VAL A 249 7.88 -25.58 4.09
C VAL A 249 7.64 -24.71 2.86
N LEU A 250 7.46 -23.41 3.08
CA LEU A 250 7.23 -22.44 2.02
C LEU A 250 8.53 -21.74 1.65
N GLY A 251 8.97 -21.92 0.41
CA GLY A 251 10.23 -21.38 -0.09
C GLY A 251 11.46 -22.06 0.52
N GLU A 252 12.57 -21.34 0.61
CA GLU A 252 13.84 -21.88 1.13
C GLU A 252 13.94 -21.70 2.66
N ILE A 253 14.46 -22.73 3.33
CA ILE A 253 14.74 -22.71 4.77
C ILE A 253 15.71 -21.56 5.10
N GLY A 254 15.37 -20.76 6.11
CA GLY A 254 16.13 -19.59 6.54
C GLY A 254 15.93 -18.34 5.71
N LYS A 255 15.15 -18.40 4.62
CA LYS A 255 14.85 -17.25 3.76
C LYS A 255 13.42 -16.75 3.87
N GLY A 256 12.70 -17.09 4.92
CA GLY A 256 11.34 -16.61 5.17
C GLY A 256 11.22 -15.06 5.22
N HIS A 257 12.31 -14.35 5.57
CA HIS A 257 12.35 -12.90 5.52
C HIS A 257 12.18 -12.33 4.09
N LEU A 258 12.64 -13.04 3.05
CA LEU A 258 12.42 -12.63 1.66
C LEU A 258 10.93 -12.74 1.30
N ILE A 259 10.27 -13.82 1.75
CA ILE A 259 8.82 -13.98 1.58
C ILE A 259 8.09 -12.82 2.27
N ALA A 260 8.35 -12.64 3.57
CA ALA A 260 7.65 -11.66 4.39
C ALA A 260 7.79 -10.24 3.81
N PHE A 261 9.01 -9.79 3.50
CA PHE A 261 9.23 -8.38 3.12
C PHE A 261 8.82 -8.06 1.67
N ASN A 262 8.97 -9.00 0.73
CA ASN A 262 8.54 -8.78 -0.65
C ASN A 262 7.01 -8.72 -0.77
N VAL A 263 6.31 -9.63 -0.09
CA VAL A 263 4.84 -9.62 -0.06
C VAL A 263 4.32 -8.33 0.61
N LEU A 264 4.99 -7.85 1.67
CA LEU A 264 4.65 -6.60 2.33
C LEU A 264 4.83 -5.37 1.44
N ASN A 265 5.73 -5.34 0.45
CA ASN A 265 5.81 -4.21 -0.48
C ASN A 265 4.52 -4.06 -1.29
N ILE A 266 3.98 -5.18 -1.81
CA ILE A 266 2.69 -5.20 -2.51
C ILE A 266 1.55 -4.86 -1.56
N GLY A 267 1.56 -5.39 -0.33
CA GLY A 267 0.58 -5.09 0.71
C GLY A 267 0.52 -3.59 1.05
N ARG A 268 1.67 -2.92 1.17
CA ARG A 268 1.76 -1.46 1.38
C ARG A 268 1.10 -0.68 0.26
N TYR A 269 1.39 -1.04 -0.99
CA TYR A 269 0.77 -0.39 -2.13
C TYR A 269 -0.76 -0.60 -2.13
N LYS A 270 -1.23 -1.85 -1.98
CA LYS A 270 -2.67 -2.19 -1.93
C LYS A 270 -3.39 -1.45 -0.81
N LEU A 271 -2.76 -1.33 0.36
CA LEU A 271 -3.31 -0.55 1.48
C LEU A 271 -3.53 0.91 1.08
N GLY A 272 -2.54 1.56 0.46
CA GLY A 272 -2.68 2.94 0.02
C GLY A 272 -3.76 3.12 -1.05
N ALA A 273 -3.88 2.19 -2.01
CA ALA A 273 -4.95 2.18 -3.00
C ALA A 273 -6.33 1.96 -2.36
N SER A 274 -6.45 1.08 -1.36
CA SER A 274 -7.69 0.91 -0.59
C SER A 274 -8.05 2.17 0.20
N CYS A 275 -7.07 2.85 0.80
CA CYS A 275 -7.30 4.13 1.48
C CYS A 275 -7.84 5.21 0.52
N LEU A 276 -7.42 5.21 -0.75
CA LEU A 276 -7.95 6.12 -1.77
C LEU A 276 -9.46 5.88 -1.97
N GLY A 277 -9.91 4.64 -2.12
CA GLY A 277 -11.32 4.31 -2.27
C GLY A 277 -12.16 4.74 -1.06
N GLY A 278 -11.68 4.44 0.15
CA GLY A 278 -12.32 4.89 1.39
C GLY A 278 -12.42 6.41 1.48
N ALA A 279 -11.36 7.14 1.12
CA ALA A 279 -11.34 8.60 1.12
C ALA A 279 -12.32 9.18 0.10
N LYS A 280 -12.37 8.66 -1.13
CA LYS A 280 -13.34 9.08 -2.17
C LYS A 280 -14.79 8.90 -1.68
N GLY A 281 -15.11 7.73 -1.12
CA GLY A 281 -16.46 7.43 -0.62
C GLY A 281 -16.89 8.37 0.51
N LEU A 282 -16.02 8.60 1.49
CA LEU A 282 -16.32 9.46 2.64
C LEU A 282 -16.36 10.95 2.29
N SER A 283 -15.52 11.41 1.36
CA SER A 283 -15.61 12.76 0.86
C SER A 283 -16.93 13.00 0.11
N THR A 284 -17.39 12.04 -0.70
CA THR A 284 -18.70 12.08 -1.35
C THR A 284 -19.82 12.18 -0.31
N THR A 285 -19.79 11.37 0.74
CA THR A 285 -20.74 11.41 1.86
C THR A 285 -20.73 12.79 2.56
N SER A 286 -19.54 13.36 2.77
CA SER A 286 -19.39 14.69 3.37
C SER A 286 -20.00 15.80 2.51
N VAL A 287 -19.79 15.76 1.19
CA VAL A 287 -20.36 16.72 0.24
C VAL A 287 -21.89 16.61 0.20
N GLN A 288 -22.44 15.39 0.14
CA GLN A 288 -23.88 15.16 0.16
C GLN A 288 -24.50 15.73 1.43
N TYR A 289 -23.98 15.33 2.60
CA TYR A 289 -24.47 15.83 3.87
C TYR A 289 -24.39 17.36 3.98
N ALA A 290 -23.29 17.97 3.55
CA ALA A 290 -23.11 19.41 3.60
C ALA A 290 -24.11 20.17 2.72
N ASN A 291 -24.54 19.59 1.60
CA ASN A 291 -25.56 20.17 0.71
C ASN A 291 -26.98 20.02 1.27
N GLU A 292 -27.27 18.93 1.97
CA GLU A 292 -28.59 18.64 2.52
C GLU A 292 -28.83 19.29 3.89
N ARG A 293 -27.79 19.40 4.71
CA ARG A 293 -27.88 19.97 6.07
C ARG A 293 -27.98 21.49 6.03
N HIS A 294 -29.12 22.02 6.50
CA HIS A 294 -29.35 23.46 6.59
C HIS A 294 -29.15 23.97 8.01
N GLN A 295 -28.39 25.07 8.14
CA GLN A 295 -28.26 25.86 9.37
C GLN A 295 -28.19 27.35 9.00
N PHE A 296 -28.67 28.22 9.86
CA PHE A 296 -28.74 29.67 9.62
C PHE A 296 -29.43 30.02 8.29
N GLY A 297 -30.46 29.23 7.91
CA GLY A 297 -31.30 29.48 6.74
C GLY A 297 -30.73 29.02 5.39
N LYS A 298 -29.58 28.31 5.36
CA LYS A 298 -28.93 27.84 4.11
C LYS A 298 -28.15 26.55 4.31
N PRO A 299 -27.81 25.82 3.22
CA PRO A 299 -26.97 24.62 3.30
C PRO A 299 -25.62 24.93 3.93
N ILE A 300 -25.09 24.02 4.75
CA ILE A 300 -23.79 24.25 5.40
C ILE A 300 -22.65 24.32 4.39
N SER A 301 -22.77 23.67 3.23
CA SER A 301 -21.83 23.76 2.10
C SER A 301 -21.64 25.21 1.59
N SER A 302 -22.55 26.15 1.90
CA SER A 302 -22.41 27.54 1.49
C SER A 302 -21.47 28.36 2.37
N PHE A 303 -21.06 27.85 3.55
CA PHE A 303 -20.17 28.55 4.47
C PHE A 303 -18.70 28.32 4.11
N GLY A 304 -17.87 29.38 4.21
CA GLY A 304 -16.44 29.33 3.86
C GLY A 304 -15.66 28.23 4.59
N ALA A 305 -15.89 28.08 5.91
CA ALA A 305 -15.22 27.05 6.72
C ALA A 305 -15.54 25.62 6.27
N ILE A 306 -16.74 25.34 5.77
CA ILE A 306 -17.10 24.02 5.24
C ILE A 306 -16.53 23.84 3.83
N LYS A 307 -16.58 24.89 2.98
CA LYS A 307 -15.97 24.85 1.65
C LYS A 307 -14.48 24.54 1.70
N GLU A 308 -13.76 25.16 2.64
CA GLU A 308 -12.33 24.92 2.86
C GLU A 308 -12.05 23.43 3.17
N LYS A 309 -12.80 22.85 4.12
CA LYS A 309 -12.66 21.42 4.48
C LYS A 309 -12.93 20.48 3.30
N LEU A 310 -13.98 20.72 2.55
CA LEU A 310 -14.33 19.91 1.38
C LEU A 310 -13.31 20.09 0.24
N ALA A 311 -12.80 21.30 0.04
CA ALA A 311 -11.76 21.56 -0.96
C ALA A 311 -10.45 20.88 -0.60
N GLU A 312 -10.03 20.94 0.66
CA GLU A 312 -8.82 20.27 1.12
C GLU A 312 -8.91 18.73 1.00
N GLN A 313 -10.08 18.15 1.31
CA GLN A 313 -10.32 16.72 1.03
C GLN A 313 -10.10 16.42 -0.46
N ALA A 314 -10.65 17.25 -1.36
CA ALA A 314 -10.51 17.05 -2.80
C ALA A 314 -9.05 17.16 -3.26
N VAL A 315 -8.29 18.14 -2.76
CA VAL A 315 -6.85 18.31 -3.07
C VAL A 315 -6.06 17.08 -2.65
N ARG A 316 -6.25 16.59 -1.42
CA ARG A 316 -5.52 15.42 -0.90
C ARG A 316 -5.89 14.12 -1.63
N ILE A 317 -7.17 13.93 -1.94
CA ILE A 317 -7.63 12.76 -2.70
C ILE A 317 -7.07 12.78 -4.11
N TYR A 318 -7.10 13.92 -4.80
CA TYR A 318 -6.53 14.07 -6.13
C TYR A 318 -5.01 13.79 -6.14
N ALA A 319 -4.31 14.24 -5.12
CA ALA A 319 -2.90 13.98 -4.91
C ALA A 319 -2.60 12.49 -4.75
N LEU A 320 -3.36 11.81 -3.91
CA LEU A 320 -3.24 10.37 -3.70
C LEU A 320 -3.59 9.58 -4.97
N ASP A 321 -4.69 9.94 -5.63
CA ASP A 321 -5.16 9.32 -6.87
C ASP A 321 -4.09 9.38 -7.98
N SER A 322 -3.49 10.56 -8.18
CA SER A 322 -2.41 10.75 -9.14
C SER A 322 -1.17 9.91 -8.80
N SER A 323 -0.83 9.81 -7.52
CA SER A 323 0.32 9.06 -7.02
C SER A 323 0.12 7.54 -7.15
N VAL A 324 -1.06 7.03 -6.78
CA VAL A 324 -1.41 5.60 -6.85
C VAL A 324 -1.31 5.10 -8.28
N TYR A 325 -1.98 5.78 -9.23
CA TYR A 325 -2.02 5.29 -10.61
C TYR A 325 -0.71 5.50 -11.36
N ARG A 326 0.08 6.52 -11.00
CA ARG A 326 1.46 6.64 -11.50
C ARG A 326 2.31 5.42 -11.10
N VAL A 327 2.26 5.00 -9.83
CA VAL A 327 3.01 3.80 -9.39
C VAL A 327 2.47 2.55 -10.06
N ALA A 328 1.14 2.43 -10.24
CA ALA A 328 0.54 1.30 -10.95
C ALA A 328 1.09 1.16 -12.38
N GLY A 329 1.10 2.25 -13.13
CA GLY A 329 1.63 2.26 -14.48
C GLY A 329 3.12 1.93 -14.55
N LEU A 330 3.95 2.51 -13.66
CA LEU A 330 5.38 2.19 -13.57
C LEU A 330 5.62 0.71 -13.26
N MET A 331 4.81 0.11 -12.39
CA MET A 331 4.91 -1.32 -12.08
C MET A 331 4.49 -2.20 -13.26
N ASP A 332 3.38 -1.90 -13.93
CA ASP A 332 2.93 -2.65 -15.12
C ASP A 332 3.95 -2.58 -16.24
N ASP A 333 4.49 -1.41 -16.52
CA ASP A 333 5.55 -1.23 -17.51
C ASP A 333 6.78 -2.09 -17.20
N HIS A 334 7.20 -2.12 -15.93
CA HIS A 334 8.37 -2.90 -15.53
C HIS A 334 8.11 -4.40 -15.55
N ILE A 335 6.93 -4.85 -15.11
CA ILE A 335 6.50 -6.25 -15.20
C ILE A 335 6.48 -6.71 -16.67
N SER A 336 5.94 -5.87 -17.56
CA SER A 336 5.89 -6.14 -18.99
C SER A 336 7.28 -6.31 -19.60
N ASP A 337 8.22 -5.40 -19.27
CA ASP A 337 9.61 -5.45 -19.75
C ASP A 337 10.34 -6.71 -19.26
N LEU A 338 10.17 -7.07 -17.98
CA LEU A 338 10.76 -8.28 -17.39
C LEU A 338 10.18 -9.55 -18.03
N SER A 339 8.88 -9.61 -18.24
CA SER A 339 8.21 -10.73 -18.89
C SER A 339 8.67 -10.88 -20.35
N ALA A 340 8.82 -9.77 -21.07
CA ALA A 340 9.37 -9.76 -22.44
C ALA A 340 10.84 -10.22 -22.50
N SER A 341 11.60 -10.07 -21.40
CA SER A 341 12.97 -10.57 -21.26
C SER A 341 13.07 -12.05 -20.87
N GLY A 342 11.92 -12.71 -20.64
CA GLY A 342 11.84 -14.15 -20.32
C GLY A 342 11.67 -14.48 -18.83
N GLU A 343 11.47 -13.49 -17.98
CA GLU A 343 11.15 -13.74 -16.57
C GLU A 343 9.77 -14.38 -16.44
N SER A 344 9.62 -15.30 -15.49
CA SER A 344 8.29 -15.81 -15.14
C SER A 344 7.41 -14.69 -14.54
N TYR A 345 6.09 -14.83 -14.66
CA TYR A 345 5.13 -13.86 -14.14
C TYR A 345 5.35 -13.53 -12.64
N GLY A 346 5.57 -14.55 -11.82
CA GLY A 346 5.83 -14.37 -10.39
C GLY A 346 7.13 -13.60 -10.11
N GLU A 347 8.21 -13.97 -10.82
CA GLU A 347 9.50 -13.30 -10.69
C GLU A 347 9.45 -11.86 -11.17
N ALA A 348 8.78 -11.58 -12.30
CA ALA A 348 8.60 -10.23 -12.82
C ALA A 348 7.87 -9.33 -11.80
N LYS A 349 6.79 -9.83 -11.18
CA LYS A 349 6.05 -9.09 -10.13
C LYS A 349 6.88 -8.85 -8.87
N LEU A 350 7.64 -9.86 -8.42
CA LEU A 350 8.52 -9.70 -7.25
C LEU A 350 9.63 -8.67 -7.50
N LYS A 351 10.29 -8.74 -8.66
CA LYS A 351 11.33 -7.78 -9.05
C LYS A 351 10.78 -6.37 -9.19
N ALA A 352 9.58 -6.19 -9.74
CA ALA A 352 8.91 -4.91 -9.79
C ALA A 352 8.59 -4.37 -8.39
N ALA A 353 8.06 -5.21 -7.50
CA ALA A 353 7.77 -4.81 -6.12
C ALA A 353 9.04 -4.46 -5.32
N GLU A 354 10.18 -5.10 -5.60
CA GLU A 354 11.48 -4.76 -5.02
C GLU A 354 12.03 -3.44 -5.60
N GLU A 355 11.96 -3.25 -6.92
CA GLU A 355 12.45 -2.03 -7.58
C GLU A 355 11.67 -0.79 -7.10
N TYR A 356 10.35 -0.87 -7.00
CA TYR A 356 9.48 0.23 -6.57
C TYR A 356 9.10 0.18 -5.06
N ALA A 357 9.88 -0.49 -4.22
CA ALA A 357 9.61 -0.61 -2.79
C ALA A 357 9.54 0.74 -2.06
N LEU A 358 10.29 1.74 -2.55
CA LEU A 358 10.24 3.11 -2.03
C LEU A 358 8.89 3.75 -2.35
N GLU A 359 8.44 3.66 -3.59
CA GLU A 359 7.16 4.21 -4.06
C GLU A 359 5.98 3.50 -3.39
N CYS A 360 6.04 2.17 -3.19
CA CYS A 360 5.05 1.43 -2.41
C CYS A 360 4.94 1.96 -0.96
N SER A 361 6.08 2.32 -0.34
CA SER A 361 6.09 2.94 0.99
C SER A 361 5.50 4.35 0.98
N ILE A 362 5.78 5.15 -0.06
CA ILE A 362 5.14 6.47 -0.27
C ILE A 362 3.63 6.33 -0.34
N ILE A 363 3.12 5.42 -1.17
CA ILE A 363 1.68 5.22 -1.35
C ILE A 363 1.01 4.77 -0.03
N LYS A 364 1.67 3.92 0.76
CA LYS A 364 1.15 3.50 2.08
C LYS A 364 1.05 4.67 3.06
N ILE A 365 2.10 5.48 3.14
CA ILE A 365 2.13 6.64 4.04
C ILE A 365 1.07 7.65 3.60
N LEU A 366 1.14 8.08 2.36
CA LEU A 366 0.24 9.08 1.79
C LEU A 366 -1.23 8.64 1.89
N GLY A 367 -1.55 7.41 1.47
CA GLY A 367 -2.91 6.88 1.49
C GLY A 367 -3.51 6.85 2.90
N SER A 368 -2.77 6.31 3.87
CA SER A 368 -3.24 6.22 5.25
C SER A 368 -3.40 7.59 5.93
N GLU A 369 -2.56 8.58 5.59
CA GLU A 369 -2.65 9.94 6.14
C GLU A 369 -3.72 10.78 5.45
N VAL A 370 -3.94 10.60 4.14
CA VAL A 370 -5.07 11.22 3.43
C VAL A 370 -6.40 10.69 3.96
N LEU A 371 -6.54 9.38 4.13
CA LEU A 371 -7.76 8.80 4.70
C LEU A 371 -8.01 9.29 6.11
N ASP A 372 -6.97 9.36 6.96
CA ASP A 372 -7.07 9.89 8.33
C ASP A 372 -7.62 11.31 8.35
N TYR A 373 -7.11 12.19 7.50
CA TYR A 373 -7.60 13.55 7.35
C TYR A 373 -9.07 13.58 6.89
N VAL A 374 -9.41 12.80 5.87
CA VAL A 374 -10.76 12.80 5.29
C VAL A 374 -11.80 12.28 6.30
N VAL A 375 -11.49 11.23 7.07
CA VAL A 375 -12.45 10.70 8.06
C VAL A 375 -12.64 11.67 9.23
N ASP A 376 -11.56 12.35 9.68
CA ASP A 376 -11.64 13.35 10.74
C ASP A 376 -12.53 14.52 10.32
N GLU A 377 -12.30 15.04 9.13
CA GLU A 377 -13.12 16.13 8.59
C GLU A 377 -14.55 15.69 8.24
N ALA A 378 -14.75 14.42 7.88
CA ALA A 378 -16.09 13.89 7.68
C ALA A 378 -16.90 13.91 9.00
N VAL A 379 -16.30 13.46 10.10
CA VAL A 379 -16.92 13.57 11.44
C VAL A 379 -17.22 15.04 11.76
N GLN A 380 -16.27 15.94 11.52
CA GLN A 380 -16.42 17.37 11.81
C GLN A 380 -17.53 18.02 10.97
N VAL A 381 -17.64 17.73 9.67
CA VAL A 381 -18.70 18.24 8.79
C VAL A 381 -20.08 17.74 9.22
N HIS A 382 -20.18 16.48 9.68
CA HIS A 382 -21.45 15.93 10.18
C HIS A 382 -21.82 16.43 11.58
N GLY A 383 -20.88 17.03 12.33
CA GLY A 383 -21.11 17.53 13.68
C GLY A 383 -21.56 16.41 14.64
N GLY A 384 -22.58 16.65 15.47
CA GLY A 384 -23.06 15.65 16.42
C GLY A 384 -23.51 14.34 15.77
N MET A 385 -24.06 14.36 14.55
CA MET A 385 -24.40 13.15 13.79
C MET A 385 -23.16 12.36 13.38
N GLY A 386 -22.05 13.03 13.11
CA GLY A 386 -20.78 12.37 12.80
C GLY A 386 -20.15 11.63 14.00
N TYR A 387 -20.51 12.05 15.23
CA TYR A 387 -20.04 11.43 16.46
C TYR A 387 -20.96 10.31 16.97
N SER A 388 -22.17 10.20 16.40
CA SER A 388 -23.11 9.12 16.71
C SER A 388 -22.74 7.84 15.98
N GLU A 389 -22.89 6.68 16.66
CA GLU A 389 -22.72 5.35 16.07
C GLU A 389 -23.75 5.01 14.98
N GLU A 390 -24.82 5.80 14.86
CA GLU A 390 -25.83 5.65 13.81
C GLU A 390 -25.28 5.99 12.41
N GLY A 391 -24.22 6.80 12.33
CA GLY A 391 -23.62 7.27 11.10
C GLY A 391 -22.40 6.46 10.65
N VAL A 392 -22.26 6.29 9.33
CA VAL A 392 -21.10 5.58 8.74
C VAL A 392 -19.76 6.25 9.06
N VAL A 393 -19.76 7.57 9.28
CA VAL A 393 -18.51 8.34 9.48
C VAL A 393 -17.83 8.04 10.81
N ALA A 394 -18.59 7.78 11.89
CA ALA A 394 -18.03 7.38 13.18
C ALA A 394 -17.27 6.05 13.08
N ARG A 395 -17.87 5.07 12.41
CA ARG A 395 -17.24 3.76 12.12
C ARG A 395 -15.99 3.93 11.28
N ALA A 396 -16.10 4.65 10.17
CA ALA A 396 -14.97 4.89 9.28
C ALA A 396 -13.79 5.60 9.96
N TYR A 397 -14.07 6.53 10.87
CA TYR A 397 -13.05 7.20 11.70
C TYR A 397 -12.25 6.18 12.53
N ARG A 398 -12.94 5.28 13.23
CA ARG A 398 -12.28 4.24 14.02
C ARG A 398 -11.52 3.25 13.14
N ASP A 399 -12.12 2.81 12.03
CA ASP A 399 -11.54 1.83 11.11
C ASP A 399 -10.28 2.37 10.44
N SER A 400 -10.24 3.65 10.08
CA SER A 400 -9.10 4.27 9.41
C SER A 400 -7.82 4.23 10.25
N ARG A 401 -7.94 4.25 11.59
CA ARG A 401 -6.81 4.46 12.48
C ARG A 401 -5.72 3.39 12.38
N ILE A 402 -6.11 2.15 12.09
CA ILE A 402 -5.17 1.03 11.97
C ILE A 402 -4.23 1.17 10.76
N ASN A 403 -4.65 1.87 9.70
CA ASN A 403 -3.90 1.99 8.45
C ASN A 403 -2.53 2.66 8.64
N ARG A 404 -2.34 3.45 9.69
CA ARG A 404 -1.03 4.04 10.03
C ARG A 404 -0.13 3.10 10.85
N ILE A 405 -0.65 1.94 11.28
CA ILE A 405 0.02 1.00 12.19
C ILE A 405 0.46 -0.27 11.46
N PHE A 406 -0.48 -1.01 10.84
CA PHE A 406 -0.15 -2.29 10.19
C PHE A 406 0.57 -2.09 8.83
N GLU A 407 1.07 -3.15 8.23
CA GLU A 407 1.96 -3.14 7.04
C GLU A 407 3.27 -2.34 7.28
N GLY A 408 3.72 -2.33 8.55
CA GLY A 408 4.75 -1.44 9.08
C GLY A 408 4.18 -0.06 9.40
N THR A 409 4.50 0.48 10.59
CA THR A 409 4.02 1.82 10.95
C THR A 409 4.50 2.86 9.94
N ASN A 410 3.83 4.02 9.88
CA ASN A 410 4.25 5.08 8.96
C ASN A 410 5.67 5.57 9.24
N GLU A 411 6.11 5.54 10.50
CA GLU A 411 7.49 5.85 10.91
C GLU A 411 8.47 4.81 10.36
N ILE A 412 8.15 3.51 10.47
CA ILE A 412 8.98 2.42 9.91
C ILE A 412 9.09 2.54 8.39
N ASN A 413 7.99 2.86 7.70
CA ASN A 413 8.02 3.06 6.25
C ASN A 413 8.87 4.27 5.84
N ARG A 414 8.84 5.39 6.60
CA ARG A 414 9.71 6.54 6.38
C ARG A 414 11.20 6.19 6.52
N LEU A 415 11.55 5.48 7.58
CA LEU A 415 12.92 5.02 7.80
C LEU A 415 13.35 3.98 6.75
N LEU A 416 12.44 3.12 6.32
CA LEU A 416 12.71 2.15 5.25
C LEU A 416 13.07 2.84 3.93
N MET A 417 12.35 3.88 3.53
CA MET A 417 12.65 4.64 2.30
C MET A 417 14.09 5.13 2.29
N LEU A 418 14.55 5.72 3.39
CA LEU A 418 15.94 6.23 3.48
C LEU A 418 16.96 5.10 3.49
N ASN A 419 16.66 3.99 4.17
CA ASN A 419 17.53 2.81 4.15
C ASN A 419 17.68 2.24 2.74
N LEU A 420 16.60 2.24 1.93
CA LEU A 420 16.64 1.81 0.53
C LEU A 420 17.52 2.77 -0.30
N LEU A 421 17.38 4.08 -0.14
CA LEU A 421 18.20 5.07 -0.85
C LEU A 421 19.68 4.97 -0.47
N PHE A 422 20.00 4.81 0.80
CA PHE A 422 21.40 4.62 1.24
C PHE A 422 22.00 3.34 0.67
N LYS A 423 21.24 2.23 0.64
CA LYS A 423 21.68 0.98 0.00
C LYS A 423 21.93 1.15 -1.51
N LYS A 424 21.02 1.84 -2.22
CA LYS A 424 21.21 2.15 -3.65
C LYS A 424 22.43 3.07 -3.86
N ALA A 425 22.63 4.07 -3.02
CA ALA A 425 23.79 4.97 -3.08
C ALA A 425 25.12 4.22 -2.87
N MET A 426 25.20 3.36 -1.86
CA MET A 426 26.40 2.53 -1.61
C MET A 426 26.71 1.57 -2.76
N LYS A 427 25.72 1.14 -3.53
CA LYS A 427 25.90 0.32 -4.74
C LYS A 427 26.18 1.15 -6.00
N GLY A 428 26.28 2.48 -5.91
CA GLY A 428 26.44 3.38 -7.05
C GLY A 428 25.22 3.50 -7.96
N GLN A 429 24.04 3.07 -7.49
CA GLN A 429 22.77 3.09 -8.24
C GLN A 429 21.96 4.38 -7.98
N PHE A 430 22.38 5.22 -7.04
CA PHE A 430 21.72 6.47 -6.66
C PHE A 430 22.77 7.52 -6.35
N ASP A 431 23.10 8.37 -7.34
CA ASP A 431 24.19 9.37 -7.24
C ASP A 431 23.71 10.67 -6.59
N ILE A 432 23.43 10.59 -5.30
CA ILE A 432 23.04 11.75 -4.49
C ILE A 432 24.24 12.70 -4.23
N ALA A 433 25.45 12.16 -4.18
CA ALA A 433 26.65 12.95 -3.85
C ALA A 433 26.94 14.00 -4.93
N THR A 434 26.92 13.61 -6.21
CA THR A 434 27.10 14.54 -7.33
C THR A 434 26.00 15.61 -7.34
N LYS A 435 24.74 15.24 -7.10
CA LYS A 435 23.62 16.20 -7.01
C LYS A 435 23.79 17.20 -5.87
N ALA A 436 24.17 16.74 -4.69
CA ALA A 436 24.44 17.60 -3.52
C ALA A 436 25.60 18.59 -3.78
N MET A 437 26.70 18.10 -4.37
CA MET A 437 27.84 18.96 -4.73
C MET A 437 27.47 19.99 -5.79
N ALA A 438 26.65 19.62 -6.77
CA ALA A 438 26.20 20.56 -7.81
C ALA A 438 25.37 21.70 -7.19
N VAL A 439 24.43 21.40 -6.27
CA VAL A 439 23.64 22.41 -5.57
C VAL A 439 24.55 23.30 -4.68
N GLN A 440 25.52 22.72 -3.99
CA GLN A 440 26.48 23.49 -3.20
C GLN A 440 27.27 24.46 -4.08
N SER A 441 27.74 24.03 -5.23
CA SER A 441 28.44 24.87 -6.20
C SER A 441 27.57 26.01 -6.73
N GLU A 442 26.30 25.69 -7.06
CA GLU A 442 25.33 26.68 -7.51
C GLU A 442 25.09 27.80 -6.48
N LEU A 443 24.96 27.42 -5.20
CA LEU A 443 24.79 28.38 -4.11
C LEU A 443 26.02 29.29 -3.90
N MET A 444 27.23 28.77 -4.13
CA MET A 444 28.46 29.54 -3.98
C MET A 444 28.76 30.49 -5.15
N GLN A 445 28.36 30.11 -6.37
CA GLN A 445 28.72 30.83 -7.59
C GLN A 445 27.65 31.84 -8.04
N GLY A 446 26.44 31.81 -7.43
CA GLY A 446 25.31 32.61 -7.88
C GLY A 446 24.72 32.00 -9.17
N SER A 447 23.57 31.45 -9.09
CA SER A 447 22.96 30.48 -9.98
C SER A 447 22.85 30.84 -11.45
N GLY A 448 23.12 29.83 -12.31
CA GLY A 448 22.37 29.69 -13.56
C GLY A 448 20.97 29.12 -13.21
N ALA A 449 19.90 29.87 -13.43
CA ALA A 449 18.55 29.35 -13.22
C ALA A 449 18.25 28.32 -14.32
N ASP A 450 17.79 27.12 -13.91
CA ASP A 450 17.20 26.16 -14.83
C ASP A 450 16.05 26.88 -15.59
N SER A 451 16.03 26.84 -16.91
CA SER A 451 14.97 27.45 -17.70
C SER A 451 13.86 26.41 -17.92
N PHE A 452 12.67 26.74 -17.48
CA PHE A 452 11.45 25.97 -17.68
C PHE A 452 10.47 26.71 -18.60
N ASP A 453 10.95 27.66 -19.43
CA ASP A 453 10.10 28.54 -20.22
C ASP A 453 9.26 27.80 -21.27
N ASP A 454 9.68 26.62 -21.69
CA ASP A 454 8.97 25.77 -22.66
C ASP A 454 7.85 24.91 -22.03
N PHE A 455 7.73 24.88 -20.71
CA PHE A 455 6.73 24.08 -20.01
C PHE A 455 5.46 24.88 -19.70
N LYS A 456 4.29 24.22 -19.79
CA LYS A 456 2.98 24.81 -19.47
C LYS A 456 2.93 25.39 -18.04
N PHE A 457 3.53 24.69 -17.07
CA PHE A 457 3.56 25.07 -15.64
C PHE A 457 5.00 25.34 -15.16
N LYS A 458 5.62 26.35 -15.77
CA LYS A 458 7.03 26.68 -15.52
C LYS A 458 7.34 27.01 -14.06
N ASP A 459 6.42 27.67 -13.34
CA ASP A 459 6.63 28.06 -11.96
C ASP A 459 6.56 26.85 -11.03
N GLU A 460 5.65 25.93 -11.28
CA GLU A 460 5.52 24.68 -10.56
C GLU A 460 6.69 23.73 -10.86
N ARG A 461 7.14 23.67 -12.11
CA ARG A 461 8.38 22.93 -12.50
C ARG A 461 9.60 23.48 -11.76
N LYS A 462 9.74 24.81 -11.68
CA LYS A 462 10.80 25.46 -10.92
C LYS A 462 10.71 25.17 -9.43
N SER A 463 9.51 25.19 -8.86
CA SER A 463 9.28 24.83 -7.46
C SER A 463 9.67 23.38 -7.18
N LEU A 464 9.25 22.45 -8.04
CA LEU A 464 9.62 21.03 -7.93
C LEU A 464 11.14 20.81 -7.99
N ALA A 465 11.84 21.48 -8.91
CA ALA A 465 13.30 21.47 -8.96
C ALA A 465 13.92 22.02 -7.67
N GLY A 466 13.33 23.08 -7.10
CA GLY A 466 13.69 23.63 -5.79
C GLY A 466 13.53 22.60 -4.65
N PHE A 467 12.40 21.89 -4.61
CA PHE A 467 12.16 20.83 -3.62
C PHE A 467 13.21 19.72 -3.72
N LYS A 468 13.53 19.27 -4.94
CA LYS A 468 14.61 18.29 -5.16
C LYS A 468 15.97 18.81 -4.69
N LYS A 469 16.28 20.10 -4.90
CA LYS A 469 17.53 20.73 -4.41
C LYS A 469 17.60 20.73 -2.88
N VAL A 470 16.50 21.05 -2.17
CA VAL A 470 16.43 20.94 -0.71
C VAL A 470 16.71 19.51 -0.26
N PHE A 471 16.07 18.53 -0.88
CA PHE A 471 16.33 17.11 -0.59
C PHE A 471 17.80 16.75 -0.80
N TYR A 472 18.45 17.16 -1.91
CA TYR A 472 19.87 16.88 -2.16
C TYR A 472 20.78 17.47 -1.09
N MET A 473 20.51 18.71 -0.66
CA MET A 473 21.27 19.38 0.40
C MET A 473 21.18 18.62 1.72
N LEU A 474 19.97 18.25 2.13
CA LEU A 474 19.73 17.55 3.40
C LEU A 474 20.34 16.16 3.39
N MET A 475 20.18 15.40 2.30
CA MET A 475 20.77 14.07 2.15
C MET A 475 22.30 14.12 2.09
N GLY A 476 22.85 15.10 1.36
CA GLY A 476 24.30 15.32 1.28
C GLY A 476 24.89 15.68 2.65
N TYR A 477 24.24 16.56 3.39
CA TYR A 477 24.66 16.97 4.73
C TYR A 477 24.56 15.81 5.74
N ALA A 478 23.45 15.07 5.74
CA ALA A 478 23.29 13.88 6.58
C ALA A 478 24.37 12.82 6.29
N GLY A 479 24.67 12.59 5.01
CA GLY A 479 25.76 11.70 4.59
C GLY A 479 27.13 12.17 5.09
N GLN A 480 27.43 13.46 5.00
CA GLN A 480 28.68 14.04 5.50
C GLN A 480 28.82 13.89 7.02
N LEU A 481 27.75 14.16 7.78
CA LEU A 481 27.74 14.00 9.24
C LEU A 481 27.95 12.54 9.64
N ALA A 482 27.33 11.60 8.92
CA ALA A 482 27.51 10.17 9.17
C ALA A 482 28.93 9.69 8.85
N MET A 483 29.53 10.14 7.74
CA MET A 483 30.92 9.83 7.37
C MET A 483 31.90 10.35 8.40
N ASN A 484 31.67 11.53 8.96
CA ASN A 484 32.49 12.14 10.02
C ASN A 484 32.18 11.58 11.42
N LYS A 485 31.29 10.59 11.53
CA LYS A 485 30.81 9.99 12.79
C LYS A 485 30.20 11.01 13.77
N SER A 486 29.69 12.12 13.26
CA SER A 486 29.02 13.15 14.06
C SER A 486 27.57 12.73 14.42
N ILE A 487 26.95 11.88 13.61
CA ILE A 487 25.65 11.27 13.87
C ILE A 487 25.68 9.79 13.50
N ASP A 488 24.81 9.02 14.17
CA ASP A 488 24.42 7.69 13.72
C ASP A 488 23.05 7.81 13.04
N LEU A 489 22.98 7.50 11.74
CA LEU A 489 21.74 7.62 10.96
C LEU A 489 20.63 6.68 11.48
N LYS A 490 20.99 5.57 12.16
CA LYS A 490 20.00 4.65 12.73
C LYS A 490 19.36 5.21 14.00
N GLU A 491 20.14 5.95 14.78
CA GLU A 491 19.67 6.57 16.03
C GLU A 491 19.06 7.96 15.79
N SER A 492 19.47 8.66 14.72
CA SER A 492 18.98 10.00 14.37
C SER A 492 17.67 9.94 13.58
N GLN A 493 16.65 9.29 14.14
CA GLN A 493 15.39 8.98 13.42
C GLN A 493 14.57 10.23 13.07
N GLU A 494 14.54 11.23 13.95
CA GLU A 494 13.70 12.42 13.74
C GLU A 494 14.09 13.20 12.47
N PRO A 495 15.35 13.62 12.22
CA PRO A 495 15.70 14.27 10.98
C PRO A 495 15.52 13.36 9.76
N MET A 496 15.74 12.05 9.90
CA MET A 496 15.49 11.10 8.82
C MET A 496 14.01 11.05 8.42
N ILE A 497 13.10 11.04 9.38
CA ILE A 497 11.66 11.09 9.12
C ILE A 497 11.28 12.38 8.38
N ARG A 498 11.85 13.54 8.72
CA ARG A 498 11.60 14.80 8.00
C ARG A 498 12.08 14.76 6.55
N ILE A 499 13.25 14.18 6.31
CA ILE A 499 13.73 13.99 4.92
C ILE A 499 12.80 13.03 4.15
N ALA A 500 12.28 12.00 4.81
CA ALA A 500 11.30 11.11 4.18
C ALA A 500 9.97 11.82 3.85
N ASP A 501 9.50 12.75 4.68
CA ASP A 501 8.32 13.59 4.38
C ASP A 501 8.54 14.42 3.10
N ILE A 502 9.74 15.00 2.93
CA ILE A 502 10.10 15.73 1.71
C ILE A 502 10.07 14.82 0.47
N ILE A 503 10.53 13.57 0.59
CA ILE A 503 10.44 12.60 -0.52
C ILE A 503 8.99 12.33 -0.91
N VAL A 504 8.10 12.17 0.08
CA VAL A 504 6.66 11.97 -0.16
C VAL A 504 6.08 13.20 -0.87
N ASP A 505 6.39 14.41 -0.41
CA ASP A 505 5.92 15.65 -1.03
C ASP A 505 6.44 15.82 -2.47
N ILE A 506 7.71 15.53 -2.74
CA ILE A 506 8.31 15.59 -4.10
C ILE A 506 7.59 14.63 -5.04
N PHE A 507 7.42 13.35 -4.64
CA PHE A 507 6.74 12.36 -5.48
C PHE A 507 5.30 12.76 -5.79
N THR A 508 4.59 13.23 -4.77
CA THR A 508 3.21 13.64 -4.88
C THR A 508 3.06 14.89 -5.76
N ALA A 509 3.88 15.93 -5.52
CA ALA A 509 3.90 17.14 -6.33
C ALA A 509 4.19 16.84 -7.81
N GLU A 510 5.18 15.99 -8.09
CA GLU A 510 5.50 15.59 -9.46
C GLU A 510 4.35 14.79 -10.09
N SER A 511 3.70 13.88 -9.36
CA SER A 511 2.58 13.09 -9.87
C SER A 511 1.38 13.94 -10.26
N ILE A 512 1.05 14.94 -9.44
CA ILE A 512 -0.04 15.89 -9.72
C ILE A 512 0.32 16.79 -10.90
N LEU A 513 1.57 17.26 -10.98
CA LEU A 513 2.05 18.12 -12.06
C LEU A 513 1.96 17.41 -13.41
N LEU A 514 2.46 16.17 -13.49
CA LEU A 514 2.40 15.36 -14.71
C LEU A 514 0.95 15.12 -15.16
N ARG A 515 0.04 14.88 -14.21
CA ARG A 515 -1.39 14.76 -14.52
C ARG A 515 -1.99 16.07 -15.01
N ALA A 516 -1.62 17.23 -14.43
CA ALA A 516 -2.10 18.53 -14.86
C ALA A 516 -1.52 18.99 -16.23
N GLU A 517 -0.36 18.47 -16.62
CA GLU A 517 0.24 18.71 -17.94
C GLU A 517 -0.45 17.96 -19.06
N ASP A 518 -1.17 16.87 -18.76
CA ASP A 518 -1.93 16.13 -19.78
C ASP A 518 -2.96 17.03 -20.44
N LYS A 519 -3.10 16.88 -21.76
CA LYS A 519 -4.00 17.71 -22.59
C LYS A 519 -5.50 17.58 -22.24
N ARG A 520 -5.88 16.51 -21.52
CA ARG A 520 -7.25 16.24 -21.04
C ARG A 520 -7.54 16.92 -19.71
N SER A 521 -6.52 17.51 -19.07
CA SER A 521 -6.62 18.20 -17.79
C SER A 521 -7.55 19.41 -17.89
N THR A 522 -8.33 19.64 -16.81
CA THR A 522 -9.30 20.72 -16.68
C THR A 522 -8.73 21.89 -15.88
N SER A 523 -9.44 23.04 -15.88
CA SER A 523 -9.08 24.17 -15.02
C SER A 523 -9.15 23.83 -13.53
N SER A 524 -10.00 22.87 -13.11
CA SER A 524 -10.06 22.39 -11.73
C SER A 524 -8.81 21.61 -11.35
N ASP A 525 -8.31 20.76 -12.25
CA ASP A 525 -7.06 20.02 -12.04
C ASP A 525 -5.88 20.95 -11.83
N GLU A 526 -5.81 22.04 -12.64
CA GLU A 526 -4.78 23.07 -12.51
C GLU A 526 -4.86 23.82 -11.16
N GLN A 527 -6.07 24.14 -10.70
CA GLN A 527 -6.26 24.81 -9.42
C GLN A 527 -5.88 23.91 -8.25
N ILE A 528 -6.26 22.64 -8.30
CA ILE A 528 -5.90 21.64 -7.29
C ILE A 528 -4.38 21.49 -7.23
N MET A 529 -3.72 21.34 -8.37
CA MET A 529 -2.27 21.26 -8.48
C MET A 529 -1.58 22.47 -7.85
N LYS A 530 -2.00 23.68 -8.18
CA LYS A 530 -1.44 24.92 -7.62
C LYS A 530 -1.64 25.03 -6.11
N SER A 531 -2.82 24.63 -5.60
CA SER A 531 -3.09 24.59 -4.15
C SER A 531 -2.12 23.64 -3.44
N PHE A 532 -1.93 22.44 -3.99
CA PHE A 532 -0.99 21.47 -3.42
C PHE A 532 0.45 22.00 -3.40
N PHE A 533 0.91 22.62 -4.50
CA PHE A 533 2.27 23.20 -4.56
C PHE A 533 2.49 24.31 -3.54
N ASN A 534 1.50 25.17 -3.31
CA ASN A 534 1.58 26.19 -2.25
C ASN A 534 1.78 25.55 -0.88
N ASP A 535 0.98 24.54 -0.56
CA ASP A 535 1.06 23.88 0.75
C ASP A 535 2.36 23.08 0.90
N ALA A 536 2.82 22.41 -0.15
CA ALA A 536 4.10 21.69 -0.16
C ALA A 536 5.27 22.63 0.09
N ALA A 537 5.27 23.82 -0.51
CA ALA A 537 6.31 24.83 -0.30
C ALA A 537 6.42 25.31 1.15
N PHE A 538 5.35 25.24 1.94
CA PHE A 538 5.39 25.55 3.38
C PHE A 538 5.84 24.36 4.24
N ARG A 539 5.66 23.11 3.75
CA ARG A 539 6.07 21.92 4.48
C ARG A 539 7.56 21.59 4.27
N ILE A 540 8.08 21.86 3.07
CA ILE A 540 9.47 21.63 2.68
C ILE A 540 10.38 22.80 3.07
#